data_87a71c0c33ba918c489e5e8d13dfa5a3
#
_entry.id   87a71c0c33ba918c489e5e8d13dfa5a3
#
_cell.length_a   1.000
_cell.length_b   1.000
_cell.length_c   1.000
_cell.angle_alpha   90.00
_cell.angle_beta   90.00
_cell.angle_gamma   90.00
#
_symmetry.space_group_name_H-M   'P 1'
#
loop_
_entity.id
_entity.type
_entity.pdbx_description
1 polymer ?
#
loop_
_entity_poly.entity_id
_entity_poly.type
_entity_poly.pdbx_seq_one_letter_code
_entity_poly.pdbx_strand_id
1 'polypeptide(L)'
;SPGTDIAFNESRTEGYRAFANKIWNAARFLQMNIDRGREAGYKVSLSSHDSVSIELPEHTPLETRWIYSRLSTVSAEVNNSLADYRFDEAANFVYQFFWGEFCDWYLELVKLRLDFFPDEAGNVKPHSDATAVTLNSLVAVFEAALRLLSPFMPFLTEELWHALYASVGEESPAKSIALTRYPQAADFASDEASVLAIEALQRLITTTRGLRKDLSVPEKEATAIIVHASDSIGSLIQSNAEMLAKLCRVSSVELNSTPLTGDNTRSTASFDVAVIYDRQIDVPAERERLTKDLAKFTKGVEAADKQLNNEGFMARAPQHIIEGLKRQHSETLALKQKAEAALAALPKP
;
A
#
# COMPACT_ATOMS: atom_id res chain seq x y z
N SER A 1 -8.47 16.89 -19.55
CA SER A 1 -8.75 18.33 -19.76
C SER A 1 -10.11 18.47 -20.45
N PRO A 2 -11.00 19.38 -20.00
CA PRO A 2 -12.24 19.63 -20.67
C PRO A 2 -12.02 20.00 -22.15
N GLY A 3 -12.78 19.37 -23.08
CA GLY A 3 -12.71 19.69 -24.52
C GLY A 3 -11.64 18.95 -25.33
N THR A 4 -10.94 17.99 -24.77
CA THR A 4 -10.02 17.11 -25.53
C THR A 4 -10.68 15.77 -25.83
N ASP A 5 -10.54 15.28 -27.06
CA ASP A 5 -10.93 13.92 -27.42
C ASP A 5 -10.07 12.91 -26.66
N ILE A 6 -10.71 11.98 -25.96
CA ILE A 6 -10.01 10.92 -25.24
C ILE A 6 -10.06 9.65 -26.09
N ALA A 7 -8.90 9.20 -26.55
CA ALA A 7 -8.81 7.91 -27.22
C ALA A 7 -9.16 6.78 -26.26
N PHE A 8 -10.07 5.88 -26.64
CA PHE A 8 -10.38 4.69 -25.87
C PHE A 8 -9.12 3.83 -25.70
N ASN A 9 -8.86 3.43 -24.45
CA ASN A 9 -7.72 2.58 -24.10
C ASN A 9 -8.21 1.49 -23.14
N GLU A 10 -8.17 0.25 -23.60
CA GLU A 10 -8.63 -0.92 -22.85
C GLU A 10 -7.88 -1.09 -21.52
N SER A 11 -6.56 -0.88 -21.50
CA SER A 11 -5.76 -0.98 -20.29
C SER A 11 -6.13 0.06 -19.21
N ARG A 12 -6.60 1.24 -19.60
CA ARG A 12 -7.15 2.23 -18.66
C ARG A 12 -8.48 1.77 -18.07
N THR A 13 -9.32 1.13 -18.88
CA THR A 13 -10.60 0.57 -18.42
C THR A 13 -10.38 -0.54 -17.40
N GLU A 14 -9.38 -1.39 -17.59
CA GLU A 14 -8.96 -2.39 -16.60
C GLU A 14 -8.51 -1.75 -15.27
N GLY A 15 -7.77 -0.64 -15.33
CA GLY A 15 -7.38 0.14 -14.15
C GLY A 15 -8.58 0.65 -13.36
N TYR A 16 -9.61 1.18 -14.03
CA TYR A 16 -10.83 1.65 -13.38
C TYR A 16 -11.64 0.51 -12.75
N ARG A 17 -11.69 -0.65 -13.40
CA ARG A 17 -12.28 -1.87 -12.84
C ARG A 17 -11.54 -2.33 -11.58
N ALA A 18 -10.20 -2.27 -11.60
CA ALA A 18 -9.39 -2.60 -10.43
C ALA A 18 -9.69 -1.65 -9.25
N PHE A 19 -9.89 -0.36 -9.53
CA PHE A 19 -10.27 0.60 -8.50
C PHE A 19 -11.65 0.31 -7.90
N ALA A 20 -12.67 0.04 -8.71
CA ALA A 20 -13.99 -0.34 -8.23
C ALA A 20 -13.94 -1.61 -7.35
N ASN A 21 -13.17 -2.62 -7.77
CA ASN A 21 -12.93 -3.82 -6.97
C ASN A 21 -12.22 -3.53 -5.65
N LYS A 22 -11.27 -2.58 -5.64
CA LYS A 22 -10.57 -2.16 -4.42
C LYS A 22 -11.52 -1.53 -3.41
N ILE A 23 -12.41 -0.63 -3.86
CA ILE A 23 -13.44 0.01 -3.04
C ILE A 23 -14.38 -1.05 -2.45
N TRP A 24 -14.86 -1.98 -3.28
CA TRP A 24 -15.73 -3.07 -2.85
C TRP A 24 -15.07 -3.97 -1.79
N ASN A 25 -13.80 -4.32 -1.99
CA ASN A 25 -13.06 -5.13 -1.03
C ASN A 25 -12.81 -4.38 0.29
N ALA A 26 -12.58 -3.07 0.24
CA ALA A 26 -12.50 -2.22 1.44
C ALA A 26 -13.83 -2.24 2.20
N ALA A 27 -14.98 -2.09 1.52
CA ALA A 27 -16.29 -2.18 2.14
C ALA A 27 -16.53 -3.54 2.82
N ARG A 28 -16.15 -4.64 2.15
CA ARG A 28 -16.25 -5.99 2.75
C ARG A 28 -15.37 -6.14 3.99
N PHE A 29 -14.17 -5.57 3.97
CA PHE A 29 -13.29 -5.55 5.15
C PHE A 29 -13.93 -4.79 6.31
N LEU A 30 -14.53 -3.61 6.04
CA LEU A 30 -15.26 -2.86 7.05
C LEU A 30 -16.42 -3.66 7.63
N GLN A 31 -17.28 -4.21 6.77
CA GLN A 31 -18.43 -5.01 7.20
C GLN A 31 -18.02 -6.13 8.15
N MET A 32 -17.01 -6.90 7.77
CA MET A 32 -16.49 -7.99 8.58
C MET A 32 -15.99 -7.49 9.96
N ASN A 33 -15.35 -6.32 10.02
CA ASN A 33 -14.86 -5.78 11.28
C ASN A 33 -15.96 -5.14 12.13
N ILE A 34 -16.99 -4.56 11.50
CA ILE A 34 -18.19 -4.10 12.21
C ILE A 34 -18.88 -5.29 12.90
N ASP A 35 -19.12 -6.38 12.17
CA ASP A 35 -19.78 -7.58 12.71
C ASP A 35 -18.97 -8.16 13.88
N ARG A 36 -17.67 -8.37 13.71
CA ARG A 36 -16.76 -8.87 14.77
C ARG A 36 -16.67 -7.94 15.97
N GLY A 37 -16.60 -6.64 15.73
CA GLY A 37 -16.57 -5.65 16.81
C GLY A 37 -17.87 -5.69 17.62
N ARG A 38 -19.01 -5.79 16.98
CA ARG A 38 -20.31 -5.91 17.65
C ARG A 38 -20.45 -7.22 18.44
N GLU A 39 -20.00 -8.34 17.86
CA GLU A 39 -19.94 -9.63 18.57
C GLU A 39 -19.03 -9.55 19.82
N ALA A 40 -17.94 -8.77 19.73
CA ALA A 40 -17.05 -8.50 20.87
C ALA A 40 -17.58 -7.42 21.85
N GLY A 41 -18.78 -6.88 21.62
CA GLY A 41 -19.41 -5.89 22.51
C GLY A 41 -19.06 -4.43 22.24
N TYR A 42 -18.35 -4.12 21.15
CA TYR A 42 -18.07 -2.74 20.76
C TYR A 42 -19.30 -2.06 20.16
N LYS A 43 -19.55 -0.82 20.56
CA LYS A 43 -20.56 0.01 19.93
C LYS A 43 -19.98 0.67 18.69
N VAL A 44 -20.64 0.51 17.55
CA VAL A 44 -20.29 1.15 16.29
C VAL A 44 -21.42 2.07 15.87
N SER A 45 -21.12 3.33 15.57
CA SER A 45 -22.11 4.36 15.25
C SER A 45 -21.54 5.39 14.27
N LEU A 46 -22.39 5.85 13.33
CA LEU A 46 -22.12 6.96 12.42
C LEU A 46 -22.75 8.28 12.89
N SER A 47 -23.82 8.23 13.68
CA SER A 47 -24.57 9.40 14.09
C SER A 47 -23.83 10.37 15.00
N SER A 48 -22.69 9.97 15.55
CA SER A 48 -21.82 10.85 16.36
C SER A 48 -20.98 11.84 15.54
N HIS A 49 -20.99 11.74 14.21
CA HIS A 49 -20.10 12.48 13.31
C HIS A 49 -20.74 13.72 12.64
N ASP A 50 -22.00 14.03 12.96
CA ASP A 50 -22.68 15.22 12.43
C ASP A 50 -22.28 16.54 13.12
N SER A 51 -21.41 16.50 14.16
CA SER A 51 -20.93 17.70 14.81
C SER A 51 -19.74 18.31 14.09
N VAL A 52 -19.87 19.55 13.74
CA VAL A 52 -18.81 20.45 13.21
C VAL A 52 -17.62 20.43 14.15
N SER A 53 -16.43 20.09 13.59
CA SER A 53 -15.17 19.86 14.28
C SER A 53 -15.13 18.61 15.19
N ILE A 54 -14.56 17.54 14.65
CA ILE A 54 -14.25 16.34 15.43
C ILE A 54 -12.98 16.62 16.23
N GLU A 55 -13.13 16.90 17.55
CA GLU A 55 -12.01 16.77 18.45
C GLU A 55 -11.76 15.28 18.69
N LEU A 56 -10.60 14.82 18.27
CA LEU A 56 -10.23 13.43 18.49
C LEU A 56 -9.90 13.22 19.99
N PRO A 57 -10.34 12.11 20.61
CA PRO A 57 -9.97 11.77 21.98
C PRO A 57 -8.46 11.80 22.21
N GLU A 58 -8.01 12.17 23.40
CA GLU A 58 -6.59 12.30 23.75
C GLU A 58 -5.75 11.05 23.40
N HIS A 59 -6.34 9.87 23.54
CA HIS A 59 -5.68 8.59 23.28
C HIS A 59 -5.93 8.03 21.87
N THR A 60 -6.31 8.91 20.92
CA THR A 60 -6.52 8.48 19.53
C THR A 60 -5.21 7.97 18.91
N PRO A 61 -5.22 6.76 18.32
CA PRO A 61 -4.04 6.19 17.69
C PRO A 61 -3.45 7.09 16.61
N LEU A 62 -2.13 7.02 16.44
CA LEU A 62 -1.37 7.84 15.49
C LEU A 62 -1.92 7.73 14.06
N GLU A 63 -2.18 6.52 13.60
CA GLU A 63 -2.74 6.24 12.28
C GLU A 63 -4.15 6.82 12.08
N THR A 64 -4.92 6.91 13.15
CA THR A 64 -6.26 7.53 13.10
C THR A 64 -6.16 9.05 13.02
N ARG A 65 -5.28 9.68 13.80
CA ARG A 65 -5.02 11.13 13.69
C ARG A 65 -4.49 11.50 12.31
N TRP A 66 -3.60 10.69 11.78
CA TRP A 66 -3.06 10.84 10.43
C TRP A 66 -4.15 10.81 9.37
N ILE A 67 -5.01 9.78 9.34
CA ILE A 67 -6.00 9.64 8.26
C ILE A 67 -7.05 10.74 8.28
N TYR A 68 -7.43 11.26 9.46
CA TYR A 68 -8.30 12.43 9.56
C TYR A 68 -7.62 13.69 9.02
N SER A 69 -6.35 13.90 9.33
CA SER A 69 -5.58 15.03 8.78
C SER A 69 -5.49 14.95 7.26
N ARG A 70 -5.27 13.75 6.72
CA ARG A 70 -5.25 13.54 5.27
C ARG A 70 -6.61 13.78 4.64
N LEU A 71 -7.68 13.31 5.28
CA LEU A 71 -9.06 13.52 4.82
C LEU A 71 -9.42 15.02 4.83
N SER A 72 -9.00 15.78 5.84
CA SER A 72 -9.13 17.25 5.87
C SER A 72 -8.43 17.89 4.67
N THR A 73 -7.16 17.56 4.44
CA THR A 73 -6.38 18.10 3.32
C THR A 73 -7.01 17.76 1.97
N VAL A 74 -7.33 16.51 1.74
CA VAL A 74 -7.93 16.04 0.48
C VAL A 74 -9.31 16.68 0.25
N SER A 75 -10.12 16.86 1.30
CA SER A 75 -11.40 17.57 1.19
C SER A 75 -11.20 19.00 0.72
N ALA A 76 -10.18 19.73 1.22
CA ALA A 76 -9.86 21.07 0.74
C ALA A 76 -9.44 21.08 -0.73
N GLU A 77 -8.52 20.18 -1.11
CA GLU A 77 -8.01 20.08 -2.49
C GLU A 77 -9.12 19.76 -3.49
N VAL A 78 -9.99 18.80 -3.14
CA VAL A 78 -11.14 18.41 -3.97
C VAL A 78 -12.13 19.57 -4.12
N ASN A 79 -12.53 20.23 -3.02
CA ASN A 79 -13.46 21.35 -3.07
C ASN A 79 -12.90 22.51 -3.90
N ASN A 80 -11.61 22.85 -3.74
CA ASN A 80 -10.98 23.89 -4.54
C ASN A 80 -10.94 23.53 -6.03
N SER A 81 -10.57 22.28 -6.35
CA SER A 81 -10.56 21.82 -7.74
C SER A 81 -11.95 21.81 -8.38
N LEU A 82 -12.98 21.43 -7.63
CA LEU A 82 -14.37 21.48 -8.10
C LEU A 82 -14.85 22.93 -8.32
N ALA A 83 -14.49 23.86 -7.43
CA ALA A 83 -14.82 25.28 -7.55
C ALA A 83 -14.17 25.91 -8.80
N ASP A 84 -12.97 25.46 -9.14
CA ASP A 84 -12.21 25.88 -10.33
C ASP A 84 -12.56 25.08 -11.60
N TYR A 85 -13.59 24.22 -11.55
CA TYR A 85 -13.99 23.32 -12.66
C TYR A 85 -12.88 22.34 -13.13
N ARG A 86 -11.90 22.03 -12.27
CA ARG A 86 -10.83 21.08 -12.55
C ARG A 86 -11.21 19.67 -12.07
N PHE A 87 -12.20 19.09 -12.74
CA PHE A 87 -12.81 17.81 -12.35
C PHE A 87 -11.84 16.62 -12.41
N ASP A 88 -10.88 16.64 -13.31
CA ASP A 88 -9.83 15.64 -13.44
C ASP A 88 -8.87 15.65 -12.23
N GLU A 89 -8.48 16.83 -11.74
CA GLU A 89 -7.67 16.95 -10.54
C GLU A 89 -8.46 16.51 -9.30
N ALA A 90 -9.71 16.96 -9.15
CA ALA A 90 -10.59 16.55 -8.06
C ALA A 90 -10.73 15.01 -8.01
N ALA A 91 -10.99 14.37 -9.15
CA ALA A 91 -11.07 12.91 -9.25
C ALA A 91 -9.75 12.23 -8.86
N ASN A 92 -8.61 12.81 -9.28
CA ASN A 92 -7.30 12.26 -8.95
C ASN A 92 -6.97 12.37 -7.45
N PHE A 93 -7.30 13.47 -6.78
CA PHE A 93 -7.11 13.61 -5.32
C PHE A 93 -7.90 12.55 -4.55
N VAL A 94 -9.18 12.34 -4.90
CA VAL A 94 -10.00 11.29 -4.27
C VAL A 94 -9.42 9.90 -4.56
N TYR A 95 -8.99 9.64 -5.80
CA TYR A 95 -8.39 8.38 -6.19
C TYR A 95 -7.12 8.09 -5.38
N GLN A 96 -6.18 9.04 -5.29
CA GLN A 96 -4.92 8.89 -4.56
C GLN A 96 -5.17 8.66 -3.07
N PHE A 97 -6.09 9.43 -2.48
CA PHE A 97 -6.47 9.24 -1.09
C PHE A 97 -7.05 7.84 -0.86
N PHE A 98 -8.05 7.46 -1.65
CA PHE A 98 -8.75 6.20 -1.43
C PHE A 98 -7.85 4.98 -1.69
N TRP A 99 -7.12 4.98 -2.80
CA TRP A 99 -6.24 3.86 -3.14
C TRP A 99 -4.98 3.85 -2.27
N GLY A 100 -4.20 4.92 -2.32
CA GLY A 100 -2.88 4.98 -1.72
C GLY A 100 -2.90 5.13 -0.20
N GLU A 101 -3.67 6.08 0.32
CA GLU A 101 -3.64 6.39 1.74
C GLU A 101 -4.60 5.51 2.55
N PHE A 102 -5.86 5.44 2.14
CA PHE A 102 -6.86 4.64 2.85
C PHE A 102 -6.62 3.13 2.69
N CYS A 103 -6.60 2.62 1.44
CA CYS A 103 -6.51 1.17 1.22
C CYS A 103 -5.11 0.59 1.45
N ASP A 104 -4.05 1.24 0.94
CA ASP A 104 -2.71 0.66 0.98
C ASP A 104 -2.01 0.87 2.31
N TRP A 105 -2.37 1.92 3.07
CA TRP A 105 -1.77 2.22 4.35
C TRP A 105 -2.73 2.12 5.52
N TYR A 106 -3.81 2.91 5.54
CA TYR A 106 -4.67 2.98 6.72
C TYR A 106 -5.28 1.61 7.05
N LEU A 107 -5.81 0.89 6.07
CA LEU A 107 -6.36 -0.44 6.33
C LEU A 107 -5.31 -1.43 6.87
N GLU A 108 -4.05 -1.35 6.42
CA GLU A 108 -2.99 -2.21 6.96
C GLU A 108 -2.61 -1.83 8.40
N LEU A 109 -2.60 -0.54 8.72
CA LEU A 109 -2.31 -0.05 10.07
C LEU A 109 -3.42 -0.44 11.06
N VAL A 110 -4.69 -0.23 10.70
CA VAL A 110 -5.82 -0.55 11.60
C VAL A 110 -5.99 -2.05 11.86
N LYS A 111 -5.57 -2.94 10.95
CA LYS A 111 -5.56 -4.39 11.19
C LYS A 111 -4.82 -4.78 12.46
N LEU A 112 -3.81 -4.01 12.84
CA LEU A 112 -3.02 -4.24 14.04
C LEU A 112 -3.78 -3.88 15.34
N ARG A 113 -4.80 -3.02 15.24
CA ARG A 113 -5.65 -2.56 16.36
C ARG A 113 -6.98 -3.30 16.45
N LEU A 114 -7.49 -3.79 15.31
CA LEU A 114 -8.78 -4.48 15.24
C LEU A 114 -8.62 -5.97 15.59
N ASP A 115 -8.16 -6.24 16.79
CA ASP A 115 -7.99 -7.58 17.34
C ASP A 115 -9.12 -7.88 18.34
N PHE A 116 -10.16 -8.53 17.83
CA PHE A 116 -11.36 -8.90 18.60
C PHE A 116 -11.32 -10.34 19.13
N PHE A 117 -10.26 -11.10 18.82
CA PHE A 117 -10.19 -12.50 19.19
C PHE A 117 -9.71 -12.69 20.63
N PRO A 118 -10.15 -13.77 21.30
CA PRO A 118 -9.56 -14.20 22.56
C PRO A 118 -8.04 -14.40 22.43
N ASP A 119 -7.34 -14.31 23.54
CA ASP A 119 -5.93 -14.65 23.59
C ASP A 119 -5.71 -16.17 23.33
N GLU A 120 -4.44 -16.60 23.25
CA GLU A 120 -4.10 -18.02 23.01
C GLU A 120 -4.65 -18.96 24.11
N ALA A 121 -4.96 -18.44 25.31
CA ALA A 121 -5.56 -19.18 26.39
C ALA A 121 -7.10 -19.19 26.35
N GLY A 122 -7.71 -18.53 25.35
CA GLY A 122 -9.16 -18.44 25.18
C GLY A 122 -9.82 -17.36 26.02
N ASN A 123 -9.06 -16.48 26.69
CA ASN A 123 -9.63 -15.39 27.47
C ASN A 123 -10.07 -14.25 26.56
N VAL A 124 -11.27 -13.73 26.80
CA VAL A 124 -11.76 -12.53 26.09
C VAL A 124 -10.84 -11.35 26.44
N LYS A 125 -10.29 -10.69 25.42
CA LYS A 125 -9.47 -9.50 25.62
C LYS A 125 -10.31 -8.39 26.27
N PRO A 126 -9.73 -7.64 27.22
CA PRO A 126 -10.43 -6.50 27.83
C PRO A 126 -10.79 -5.48 26.74
N HIS A 127 -11.95 -4.85 26.90
CA HIS A 127 -12.39 -3.78 26.02
C HIS A 127 -11.32 -2.67 25.97
N SER A 128 -10.91 -2.28 24.74
CA SER A 128 -9.88 -1.28 24.51
C SER A 128 -10.47 -0.02 23.88
N ASP A 129 -10.25 1.14 24.52
CA ASP A 129 -10.67 2.42 23.97
C ASP A 129 -10.00 2.71 22.62
N ALA A 130 -8.74 2.33 22.46
CA ALA A 130 -8.03 2.47 21.20
C ALA A 130 -8.68 1.64 20.08
N THR A 131 -9.12 0.41 20.37
CA THR A 131 -9.85 -0.43 19.41
C THR A 131 -11.21 0.18 19.07
N ALA A 132 -11.95 0.67 20.09
CA ALA A 132 -13.24 1.34 19.86
C ALA A 132 -13.10 2.58 18.99
N VAL A 133 -12.13 3.44 19.29
CA VAL A 133 -11.82 4.65 18.50
C VAL A 133 -11.42 4.26 17.07
N THR A 134 -10.54 3.26 16.90
CA THR A 134 -10.10 2.81 15.58
C THR A 134 -11.27 2.29 14.74
N LEU A 135 -12.14 1.46 15.32
CA LEU A 135 -13.28 0.87 14.60
C LEU A 135 -14.29 1.95 14.15
N ASN A 136 -14.67 2.87 15.06
CA ASN A 136 -15.57 3.96 14.73
C ASN A 136 -14.95 4.93 13.72
N SER A 137 -13.68 5.26 13.86
CA SER A 137 -12.95 6.10 12.89
C SER A 137 -12.84 5.46 11.52
N LEU A 138 -12.59 4.15 11.45
CA LEU A 138 -12.56 3.41 10.18
C LEU A 138 -13.89 3.55 9.43
N VAL A 139 -15.00 3.40 10.13
CA VAL A 139 -16.35 3.52 9.58
C VAL A 139 -16.62 4.96 9.12
N ALA A 140 -16.30 5.96 9.94
CA ALA A 140 -16.51 7.38 9.64
C ALA A 140 -15.65 7.87 8.47
N VAL A 141 -14.36 7.48 8.41
CA VAL A 141 -13.46 7.85 7.32
C VAL A 141 -13.92 7.23 5.99
N PHE A 142 -14.38 5.97 6.03
CA PHE A 142 -14.90 5.31 4.83
C PHE A 142 -16.19 5.99 4.33
N GLU A 143 -17.12 6.33 5.24
CA GLU A 143 -18.34 7.07 4.91
C GLU A 143 -18.02 8.40 4.21
N ALA A 144 -17.12 9.19 4.80
CA ALA A 144 -16.70 10.48 4.22
C ALA A 144 -15.99 10.30 2.86
N ALA A 145 -15.16 9.26 2.72
CA ALA A 145 -14.50 8.93 1.46
C ALA A 145 -15.51 8.53 0.37
N LEU A 146 -16.59 7.83 0.72
CA LEU A 146 -17.69 7.54 -0.21
C LEU A 146 -18.38 8.83 -0.67
N ARG A 147 -18.64 9.79 0.24
CA ARG A 147 -19.22 11.10 -0.14
C ARG A 147 -18.27 11.89 -1.05
N LEU A 148 -16.97 11.93 -0.78
CA LEU A 148 -15.99 12.57 -1.67
C LEU A 148 -15.98 11.92 -3.06
N LEU A 149 -16.13 10.60 -3.13
CA LEU A 149 -16.10 9.83 -4.37
C LEU A 149 -17.42 9.88 -5.15
N SER A 150 -18.54 10.21 -4.51
CA SER A 150 -19.89 10.08 -5.08
C SER A 150 -20.10 10.85 -6.40
N PRO A 151 -19.53 12.04 -6.63
CA PRO A 151 -19.70 12.72 -7.92
C PRO A 151 -19.04 11.98 -9.10
N PHE A 152 -18.04 11.16 -8.82
CA PHE A 152 -17.25 10.44 -9.84
C PHE A 152 -17.71 8.99 -10.05
N MET A 153 -18.25 8.35 -9.01
CA MET A 153 -18.72 6.95 -9.03
C MET A 153 -20.07 6.80 -8.33
N PRO A 154 -21.13 7.49 -8.81
CA PRO A 154 -22.39 7.67 -8.08
C PRO A 154 -23.09 6.34 -7.72
N PHE A 155 -23.11 5.36 -8.61
CA PHE A 155 -23.84 4.11 -8.38
C PHE A 155 -23.17 3.23 -7.33
N LEU A 156 -21.85 3.08 -7.40
CA LEU A 156 -21.10 2.26 -6.45
C LEU A 156 -21.14 2.86 -5.05
N THR A 157 -20.95 4.18 -4.95
CA THR A 157 -20.94 4.88 -3.67
C THR A 157 -22.30 4.91 -3.02
N GLU A 158 -23.38 5.06 -3.78
CA GLU A 158 -24.77 4.98 -3.30
C GLU A 158 -25.04 3.64 -2.63
N GLU A 159 -24.75 2.54 -3.33
CA GLU A 159 -24.97 1.18 -2.83
C GLU A 159 -24.16 0.90 -1.55
N LEU A 160 -22.88 1.24 -1.57
CA LEU A 160 -22.01 1.01 -0.42
C LEU A 160 -22.35 1.89 0.78
N TRP A 161 -22.83 3.10 0.53
CA TRP A 161 -23.24 4.03 1.58
C TRP A 161 -24.48 3.54 2.33
N HIS A 162 -25.51 3.10 1.61
CA HIS A 162 -26.68 2.48 2.23
C HIS A 162 -26.33 1.19 2.97
N ALA A 163 -25.50 0.33 2.38
CA ALA A 163 -25.02 -0.88 3.01
C ALA A 163 -24.25 -0.60 4.30
N LEU A 164 -23.46 0.47 4.34
CA LEU A 164 -22.71 0.88 5.52
C LEU A 164 -23.65 1.29 6.67
N TYR A 165 -24.64 2.14 6.42
CA TYR A 165 -25.63 2.54 7.43
C TYR A 165 -26.44 1.34 7.96
N ALA A 166 -26.87 0.46 7.06
CA ALA A 166 -27.55 -0.78 7.45
C ALA A 166 -26.66 -1.67 8.34
N SER A 167 -25.34 -1.74 8.06
CA SER A 167 -24.40 -2.56 8.81
C SER A 167 -24.18 -2.05 10.24
N VAL A 168 -24.20 -0.75 10.46
CA VAL A 168 -24.12 -0.18 11.82
C VAL A 168 -25.49 -0.13 12.51
N GLY A 169 -26.57 -0.52 11.81
CA GLY A 169 -27.93 -0.58 12.36
C GLY A 169 -28.56 0.81 12.52
N GLU A 170 -28.16 1.75 11.69
CA GLU A 170 -28.68 3.14 11.65
C GLU A 170 -29.39 3.41 10.34
N GLU A 171 -30.36 4.32 10.36
CA GLU A 171 -30.95 4.85 9.15
C GLU A 171 -30.02 5.88 8.50
N SER A 172 -29.93 5.84 7.18
CA SER A 172 -29.18 6.84 6.44
C SER A 172 -29.81 8.24 6.61
N PRO A 173 -28.99 9.30 6.78
CA PRO A 173 -29.48 10.66 7.06
C PRO A 173 -30.25 11.29 5.88
N ALA A 174 -30.14 10.70 4.70
CA ALA A 174 -30.81 11.15 3.48
C ALA A 174 -31.24 9.94 2.61
N LYS A 175 -32.14 10.19 1.65
CA LYS A 175 -32.59 9.17 0.69
C LYS A 175 -31.51 8.74 -0.30
N SER A 176 -30.47 9.54 -0.48
CA SER A 176 -29.36 9.30 -1.39
C SER A 176 -28.13 10.00 -0.87
N ILE A 177 -26.95 9.41 -1.10
CA ILE A 177 -25.65 10.02 -0.80
C ILE A 177 -25.51 11.39 -1.49
N ALA A 178 -26.10 11.56 -2.67
CA ALA A 178 -26.06 12.81 -3.43
C ALA A 178 -26.80 13.96 -2.75
N LEU A 179 -27.67 13.68 -1.78
CA LEU A 179 -28.41 14.68 -1.01
C LEU A 179 -27.75 15.03 0.33
N THR A 180 -26.64 14.38 0.63
CA THR A 180 -25.85 14.67 1.84
C THR A 180 -24.95 15.89 1.63
N ARG A 181 -24.53 16.50 2.73
CA ARG A 181 -23.54 17.58 2.67
C ARG A 181 -22.20 17.02 2.18
N TYR A 182 -21.62 17.68 1.16
CA TYR A 182 -20.31 17.29 0.65
C TYR A 182 -19.21 17.61 1.68
N PRO A 183 -18.25 16.70 1.91
CA PRO A 183 -17.23 16.86 2.94
C PRO A 183 -16.39 18.14 2.78
N GLN A 184 -16.16 18.84 3.86
CA GLN A 184 -15.32 20.04 3.94
C GLN A 184 -14.10 19.78 4.83
N ALA A 185 -13.01 20.49 4.59
CA ALA A 185 -11.81 20.35 5.42
C ALA A 185 -12.08 20.55 6.93
N ALA A 186 -12.93 21.52 7.27
CA ALA A 186 -13.32 21.84 8.64
C ALA A 186 -14.14 20.75 9.35
N ASP A 187 -14.60 19.74 8.63
CA ASP A 187 -15.34 18.61 9.21
C ASP A 187 -14.39 17.60 9.89
N PHE A 188 -13.09 17.72 9.68
CA PHE A 188 -12.10 16.74 10.12
C PHE A 188 -10.98 17.38 10.93
N ALA A 189 -10.52 16.65 11.95
CA ALA A 189 -9.37 17.06 12.74
C ALA A 189 -8.10 17.15 11.87
N SER A 190 -7.25 18.14 12.15
CA SER A 190 -5.96 18.30 11.50
C SER A 190 -4.84 18.20 12.52
N ASP A 191 -3.87 17.30 12.28
CA ASP A 191 -2.69 17.06 13.11
C ASP A 191 -1.46 16.85 12.20
N GLU A 192 -0.76 17.93 11.89
CA GLU A 192 0.43 17.90 11.02
C GLU A 192 1.55 17.02 11.61
N ALA A 193 1.66 16.96 12.93
CA ALA A 193 2.67 16.12 13.58
C ALA A 193 2.41 14.63 13.30
N SER A 194 1.15 14.19 13.28
CA SER A 194 0.79 12.82 12.91
C SER A 194 1.09 12.51 11.44
N VAL A 195 0.93 13.47 10.55
CA VAL A 195 1.27 13.32 9.12
C VAL A 195 2.76 13.08 8.96
N LEU A 196 3.59 13.94 9.54
CA LEU A 196 5.06 13.81 9.49
C LEU A 196 5.55 12.49 10.12
N ALA A 197 4.94 12.09 11.23
CA ALA A 197 5.28 10.84 11.91
C ALA A 197 4.96 9.60 11.05
N ILE A 198 3.76 9.52 10.48
CA ILE A 198 3.39 8.41 9.60
C ILE A 198 4.23 8.40 8.32
N GLU A 199 4.52 9.53 7.72
CA GLU A 199 5.41 9.61 6.54
C GLU A 199 6.81 9.08 6.86
N ALA A 200 7.36 9.38 8.04
CA ALA A 200 8.65 8.83 8.47
C ALA A 200 8.61 7.31 8.61
N LEU A 201 7.54 6.78 9.24
CA LEU A 201 7.33 5.32 9.38
C LEU A 201 7.11 4.64 8.02
N GLN A 202 6.31 5.22 7.13
CA GLN A 202 6.10 4.71 5.77
C GLN A 202 7.41 4.64 4.98
N ARG A 203 8.25 5.67 5.11
CA ARG A 203 9.58 5.72 4.48
C ARG A 203 10.49 4.62 5.02
N LEU A 204 10.49 4.41 6.33
CA LEU A 204 11.27 3.31 6.94
C LEU A 204 10.76 1.95 6.46
N ILE A 205 9.44 1.72 6.45
CA ILE A 205 8.83 0.47 6.01
C ILE A 205 9.17 0.18 4.53
N THR A 206 8.99 1.18 3.66
CA THR A 206 9.26 1.01 2.22
C THR A 206 10.74 0.78 1.94
N THR A 207 11.62 1.51 2.63
CA THR A 207 13.07 1.34 2.52
C THR A 207 13.50 -0.05 2.99
N THR A 208 13.01 -0.51 4.14
CA THR A 208 13.30 -1.84 4.68
C THR A 208 12.81 -2.95 3.76
N ARG A 209 11.58 -2.85 3.25
CA ARG A 209 11.02 -3.82 2.29
C ARG A 209 11.84 -3.85 0.99
N GLY A 210 12.26 -2.69 0.49
CA GLY A 210 13.14 -2.58 -0.66
C GLY A 210 14.48 -3.26 -0.43
N LEU A 211 15.14 -2.98 0.70
CA LEU A 211 16.41 -3.57 1.07
C LEU A 211 16.31 -5.10 1.23
N ARG A 212 15.26 -5.62 1.89
CA ARG A 212 15.01 -7.06 1.99
C ARG A 212 14.87 -7.72 0.61
N LYS A 213 14.18 -7.06 -0.32
CA LYS A 213 14.04 -7.52 -1.71
C LYS A 213 15.39 -7.57 -2.44
N ASP A 214 16.21 -6.52 -2.30
CA ASP A 214 17.54 -6.45 -2.93
C ASP A 214 18.47 -7.53 -2.39
N LEU A 215 18.39 -7.83 -1.08
CA LEU A 215 19.09 -8.92 -0.43
C LEU A 215 18.51 -10.30 -0.72
N SER A 216 17.40 -10.37 -1.48
CA SER A 216 16.69 -11.60 -1.80
C SER A 216 16.24 -12.39 -0.56
N VAL A 217 15.88 -11.69 0.52
CA VAL A 217 15.33 -12.32 1.73
C VAL A 217 13.99 -12.98 1.37
N PRO A 218 13.79 -14.27 1.69
CA PRO A 218 12.52 -14.95 1.43
C PRO A 218 11.36 -14.25 2.14
N GLU A 219 10.19 -14.19 1.48
CA GLU A 219 9.02 -13.48 2.04
C GLU A 219 8.59 -13.98 3.43
N LYS A 220 8.76 -15.28 3.71
CA LYS A 220 8.34 -15.89 4.99
C LYS A 220 9.38 -15.75 6.09
N GLU A 221 10.60 -15.36 5.76
CA GLU A 221 11.68 -15.24 6.70
C GLU A 221 11.65 -13.90 7.42
N ALA A 222 11.64 -13.90 8.75
CA ALA A 222 11.75 -12.70 9.55
C ALA A 222 13.23 -12.44 9.90
N THR A 223 13.71 -11.22 9.62
CA THR A 223 15.09 -10.79 9.89
C THR A 223 15.10 -9.69 10.93
N ALA A 224 16.18 -9.56 11.70
CA ALA A 224 16.37 -8.37 12.53
C ALA A 224 16.74 -7.16 11.65
N ILE A 225 16.35 -5.96 12.08
CA ILE A 225 16.86 -4.71 11.53
C ILE A 225 17.48 -3.84 12.61
N ILE A 226 18.51 -3.12 12.21
CA ILE A 226 19.14 -2.06 13.02
C ILE A 226 18.87 -0.74 12.34
N VAL A 227 18.49 0.28 13.11
CA VAL A 227 18.19 1.62 12.60
C VAL A 227 19.02 2.64 13.35
N HIS A 228 19.66 3.54 12.63
CA HIS A 228 20.23 4.76 13.18
C HIS A 228 19.40 5.97 12.74
N ALA A 229 18.99 6.80 13.68
CA ALA A 229 18.19 7.99 13.43
C ALA A 229 18.39 9.01 14.54
N SER A 230 17.84 10.23 14.37
CA SER A 230 17.77 11.22 15.45
C SER A 230 16.90 10.74 16.62
N ASP A 231 17.09 11.31 17.80
CA ASP A 231 16.34 10.91 19.02
C ASP A 231 14.82 10.96 18.83
N SER A 232 14.31 11.97 18.12
CA SER A 232 12.88 12.10 17.86
C SER A 232 12.33 10.98 16.97
N ILE A 233 13.05 10.60 15.92
CA ILE A 233 12.69 9.49 15.04
C ILE A 233 12.93 8.16 15.76
N GLY A 234 13.99 8.04 16.56
CA GLY A 234 14.26 6.86 17.38
C GLY A 234 13.12 6.58 18.35
N SER A 235 12.62 7.59 19.06
CA SER A 235 11.46 7.47 19.95
C SER A 235 10.19 7.07 19.22
N LEU A 236 9.96 7.62 18.02
CA LEU A 236 8.83 7.23 17.16
C LEU A 236 8.93 5.76 16.74
N ILE A 237 10.11 5.30 16.34
CA ILE A 237 10.38 3.91 15.96
C ILE A 237 10.12 2.97 17.13
N GLN A 238 10.62 3.28 18.33
CA GLN A 238 10.40 2.46 19.53
C GLN A 238 8.93 2.36 19.90
N SER A 239 8.20 3.47 19.88
CA SER A 239 6.77 3.50 20.16
C SER A 239 5.92 2.71 19.15
N ASN A 240 6.46 2.45 17.95
CA ASN A 240 5.79 1.74 16.89
C ASN A 240 6.52 0.44 16.46
N ALA A 241 7.40 -0.10 17.30
CA ALA A 241 8.25 -1.25 16.98
C ALA A 241 7.44 -2.50 16.57
N GLU A 242 6.33 -2.79 17.25
CA GLU A 242 5.45 -3.91 16.91
C GLU A 242 4.81 -3.75 15.52
N MET A 243 4.34 -2.55 15.20
CA MET A 243 3.82 -2.22 13.88
C MET A 243 4.88 -2.41 12.79
N LEU A 244 6.08 -1.88 13.03
CA LEU A 244 7.22 -2.02 12.12
C LEU A 244 7.61 -3.49 11.94
N ALA A 245 7.67 -4.26 13.03
CA ALA A 245 7.98 -5.69 12.97
C ALA A 245 7.01 -6.44 12.05
N LYS A 246 5.71 -6.20 12.21
CA LYS A 246 4.68 -6.83 11.38
C LYS A 246 4.72 -6.35 9.93
N LEU A 247 4.79 -5.03 9.69
CA LEU A 247 4.72 -4.48 8.34
C LEU A 247 6.01 -4.68 7.53
N CYS A 248 7.17 -4.71 8.18
CA CYS A 248 8.45 -5.01 7.53
C CYS A 248 8.76 -6.52 7.48
N ARG A 249 7.99 -7.36 8.19
CA ARG A 249 8.29 -8.78 8.44
C ARG A 249 9.69 -8.96 9.04
N VAL A 250 9.92 -8.26 10.14
CA VAL A 250 11.18 -8.36 10.88
C VAL A 250 10.94 -8.93 12.27
N SER A 251 11.94 -9.64 12.80
CA SER A 251 11.87 -10.26 14.13
C SER A 251 12.13 -9.25 15.25
N SER A 252 12.98 -8.25 14.99
CA SER A 252 13.27 -7.17 15.94
C SER A 252 13.64 -5.88 15.21
N VAL A 253 13.45 -4.77 15.91
CA VAL A 253 13.86 -3.42 15.50
C VAL A 253 14.76 -2.86 16.59
N GLU A 254 16.03 -2.68 16.30
CA GLU A 254 17.04 -2.20 17.24
C GLU A 254 17.52 -0.80 16.83
N LEU A 255 17.73 0.08 17.80
CA LEU A 255 18.31 1.39 17.55
C LEU A 255 19.82 1.38 17.78
N ASN A 256 20.56 2.01 16.87
CA ASN A 256 21.99 2.21 16.99
C ASN A 256 22.33 3.69 17.17
N SER A 257 23.29 4.00 18.03
CA SER A 257 23.71 5.37 18.33
C SER A 257 24.60 6.00 17.25
N THR A 258 25.22 5.18 16.39
CA THR A 258 26.16 5.63 15.35
C THR A 258 25.63 5.31 13.95
N PRO A 259 26.00 6.11 12.93
CA PRO A 259 25.64 5.84 11.54
C PRO A 259 26.01 4.44 11.10
N LEU A 260 25.17 3.83 10.27
CA LEU A 260 25.35 2.48 9.78
C LEU A 260 26.07 2.50 8.42
N THR A 261 26.91 1.50 8.20
CA THR A 261 27.63 1.32 6.94
C THR A 261 27.64 -0.18 6.57
N GLY A 262 27.81 -0.50 5.29
CA GLY A 262 27.91 -1.86 4.77
C GLY A 262 26.88 -2.16 3.67
N ASP A 263 27.05 -3.31 3.02
CA ASP A 263 26.26 -3.72 1.85
C ASP A 263 24.78 -4.00 2.18
N ASN A 264 24.51 -4.37 3.44
CA ASN A 264 23.15 -4.63 3.94
C ASN A 264 22.50 -3.37 4.51
N THR A 265 23.03 -2.18 4.22
CA THR A 265 22.57 -0.90 4.75
C THR A 265 21.99 -0.02 3.66
N ARG A 266 20.97 0.72 3.99
CA ARG A 266 20.45 1.81 3.15
C ARG A 266 20.31 3.09 3.96
N SER A 267 20.92 4.16 3.47
CA SER A 267 20.88 5.48 4.09
C SER A 267 19.86 6.37 3.40
N THR A 268 19.18 7.18 4.19
CA THR A 268 18.27 8.25 3.75
C THR A 268 18.66 9.56 4.43
N ALA A 269 17.99 10.63 4.13
CA ALA A 269 18.22 11.91 4.81
C ALA A 269 17.83 11.89 6.30
N SER A 270 16.99 10.94 6.74
CA SER A 270 16.39 10.93 8.07
C SER A 270 16.85 9.74 8.94
N PHE A 271 17.33 8.68 8.34
CA PHE A 271 17.77 7.46 9.04
C PHE A 271 18.64 6.58 8.14
N ASP A 272 19.44 5.72 8.78
CA ASP A 272 20.04 4.55 8.16
C ASP A 272 19.31 3.30 8.65
N VAL A 273 19.13 2.31 7.79
CA VAL A 273 18.57 1.00 8.14
C VAL A 273 19.45 -0.12 7.59
N ALA A 274 19.78 -1.08 8.42
CA ALA A 274 20.47 -2.31 8.04
C ALA A 274 19.57 -3.52 8.29
N VAL A 275 19.57 -4.45 7.35
CA VAL A 275 18.90 -5.76 7.50
C VAL A 275 19.98 -6.78 7.91
N ILE A 276 19.79 -7.41 9.05
CA ILE A 276 20.68 -8.47 9.53
C ILE A 276 20.28 -9.77 8.86
N TYR A 277 20.98 -10.09 7.79
CA TYR A 277 20.70 -11.25 6.97
C TYR A 277 22.00 -11.82 6.40
N ASP A 278 22.39 -12.98 6.92
CA ASP A 278 23.47 -13.78 6.33
C ASP A 278 22.85 -14.66 5.24
N ARG A 279 23.05 -14.27 3.99
CA ARG A 279 22.56 -15.05 2.86
C ARG A 279 23.23 -16.43 2.87
N GLN A 280 22.57 -17.41 3.45
CA GLN A 280 22.93 -18.81 3.24
C GLN A 280 22.51 -19.16 1.81
N ILE A 281 23.43 -19.03 0.87
CA ILE A 281 23.21 -19.50 -0.48
C ILE A 281 23.32 -21.02 -0.40
N ASP A 282 22.22 -21.73 -0.63
CA ASP A 282 22.28 -23.13 -0.98
C ASP A 282 22.99 -23.23 -2.34
N VAL A 283 24.31 -23.29 -2.29
CA VAL A 283 25.17 -23.24 -3.48
C VAL A 283 24.81 -24.34 -4.48
N PRO A 284 24.51 -25.60 -4.07
CA PRO A 284 24.01 -26.64 -4.96
C PRO A 284 22.71 -26.28 -5.66
N ALA A 285 21.69 -25.85 -4.92
CA ALA A 285 20.37 -25.49 -5.48
C ALA A 285 20.45 -24.25 -6.39
N GLU A 286 21.20 -23.24 -6.00
CA GLU A 286 21.39 -22.03 -6.81
C GLU A 286 22.19 -22.32 -8.07
N ARG A 287 23.19 -23.18 -8.01
CA ARG A 287 23.93 -23.65 -9.18
C ARG A 287 23.04 -24.41 -10.15
N GLU A 288 22.18 -25.30 -9.65
CA GLU A 288 21.22 -26.02 -10.47
C GLU A 288 20.24 -25.08 -11.15
N ARG A 289 19.70 -24.10 -10.42
CA ARG A 289 18.80 -23.07 -10.95
C ARG A 289 19.47 -22.26 -12.07
N LEU A 290 20.65 -21.70 -11.79
CA LEU A 290 21.40 -20.89 -12.76
C LEU A 290 21.79 -21.70 -14.00
N THR A 291 22.11 -22.99 -13.84
CA THR A 291 22.41 -23.89 -14.96
C THR A 291 21.18 -24.10 -15.85
N LYS A 292 19.99 -24.30 -15.24
CA LYS A 292 18.73 -24.40 -15.99
C LYS A 292 18.40 -23.11 -16.74
N ASP A 293 18.54 -21.96 -16.05
CA ASP A 293 18.31 -20.64 -16.63
C ASP A 293 19.27 -20.38 -17.80
N LEU A 294 20.55 -20.68 -17.64
CA LEU A 294 21.56 -20.55 -18.69
C LEU A 294 21.25 -21.42 -19.90
N ALA A 295 20.83 -22.66 -19.70
CA ALA A 295 20.41 -23.55 -20.79
C ALA A 295 19.19 -23.00 -21.53
N LYS A 296 18.21 -22.43 -20.80
CA LYS A 296 17.02 -21.78 -21.37
C LYS A 296 17.39 -20.55 -22.20
N PHE A 297 18.22 -19.65 -21.66
CA PHE A 297 18.64 -18.43 -22.36
C PHE A 297 19.53 -18.76 -23.55
N THR A 298 20.41 -19.73 -23.45
CA THR A 298 21.24 -20.19 -24.60
C THR A 298 20.37 -20.67 -25.76
N LYS A 299 19.37 -21.52 -25.50
CA LYS A 299 18.41 -21.94 -26.52
C LYS A 299 17.63 -20.76 -27.11
N GLY A 300 17.25 -19.78 -26.28
CA GLY A 300 16.56 -18.57 -26.74
C GLY A 300 17.42 -17.72 -27.69
N VAL A 301 18.69 -17.52 -27.36
CA VAL A 301 19.64 -16.79 -28.19
C VAL A 301 19.86 -17.53 -29.51
N GLU A 302 20.13 -18.85 -29.47
CA GLU A 302 20.34 -19.68 -30.67
C GLU A 302 19.13 -19.68 -31.61
N ALA A 303 17.91 -19.73 -31.05
CA ALA A 303 16.67 -19.67 -31.83
C ALA A 303 16.52 -18.31 -32.53
N ALA A 304 16.79 -17.21 -31.80
CA ALA A 304 16.73 -15.88 -32.38
C ALA A 304 17.84 -15.64 -33.42
N ASP A 305 19.06 -16.12 -33.19
CA ASP A 305 20.15 -16.07 -34.16
C ASP A 305 19.79 -16.82 -35.42
N LYS A 306 19.23 -18.01 -35.33
CA LYS A 306 18.78 -18.80 -36.47
C LYS A 306 17.74 -18.08 -37.32
N GLN A 307 16.82 -17.35 -36.67
CA GLN A 307 15.81 -16.55 -37.36
C GLN A 307 16.42 -15.29 -38.00
N LEU A 308 17.29 -14.58 -37.30
CA LEU A 308 17.95 -13.36 -37.76
C LEU A 308 18.92 -13.62 -38.89
N ASN A 309 19.53 -14.82 -38.95
CA ASN A 309 20.43 -15.24 -40.00
C ASN A 309 19.70 -15.91 -41.20
N ASN A 310 18.39 -16.06 -41.15
CA ASN A 310 17.61 -16.61 -42.24
C ASN A 310 17.25 -15.52 -43.26
N GLU A 311 17.96 -15.47 -44.37
CA GLU A 311 17.76 -14.49 -45.44
C GLU A 311 16.31 -14.47 -45.97
N GLY A 312 15.68 -15.65 -46.11
CA GLY A 312 14.29 -15.76 -46.55
C GLY A 312 13.28 -15.18 -45.55
N PHE A 313 13.55 -15.28 -44.26
CA PHE A 313 12.75 -14.64 -43.21
C PHE A 313 12.98 -13.13 -43.21
N MET A 314 14.23 -12.69 -43.21
CA MET A 314 14.59 -11.27 -43.20
C MET A 314 14.06 -10.48 -44.40
N ALA A 315 13.95 -11.13 -45.57
CA ALA A 315 13.42 -10.50 -46.78
C ALA A 315 11.88 -10.38 -46.79
N ARG A 316 11.16 -11.20 -46.00
CA ARG A 316 9.68 -11.28 -46.07
C ARG A 316 9.00 -10.79 -44.80
N ALA A 317 9.68 -10.79 -43.65
CA ALA A 317 9.09 -10.40 -42.38
C ALA A 317 8.88 -8.87 -42.31
N PRO A 318 7.76 -8.39 -41.74
CA PRO A 318 7.53 -6.97 -41.47
C PRO A 318 8.61 -6.40 -40.56
N GLN A 319 9.00 -5.13 -40.78
CA GLN A 319 10.11 -4.49 -40.07
C GLN A 319 9.92 -4.49 -38.57
N HIS A 320 8.68 -4.27 -38.07
CA HIS A 320 8.37 -4.29 -36.61
C HIS A 320 8.60 -5.67 -35.97
N ILE A 321 8.43 -6.77 -36.72
CA ILE A 321 8.73 -8.13 -36.26
C ILE A 321 10.24 -8.35 -36.17
N ILE A 322 10.99 -7.86 -37.14
CA ILE A 322 12.47 -7.95 -37.14
C ILE A 322 13.04 -7.14 -35.98
N GLU A 323 12.53 -5.93 -35.73
CA GLU A 323 12.95 -5.07 -34.62
C GLU A 323 12.59 -5.70 -33.26
N GLY A 324 11.39 -6.28 -33.14
CA GLY A 324 10.96 -7.04 -32.00
C GLY A 324 11.89 -8.22 -31.69
N LEU A 325 12.24 -8.99 -32.69
CA LEU A 325 13.15 -10.14 -32.58
C LEU A 325 14.57 -9.71 -32.17
N LYS A 326 15.10 -8.62 -32.74
CA LYS A 326 16.41 -8.06 -32.36
C LYS A 326 16.42 -7.59 -30.92
N ARG A 327 15.36 -6.93 -30.45
CA ARG A 327 15.23 -6.52 -29.06
C ARG A 327 15.18 -7.72 -28.13
N GLN A 328 14.35 -8.72 -28.43
CA GLN A 328 14.25 -9.96 -27.65
C GLN A 328 15.60 -10.71 -27.61
N HIS A 329 16.31 -10.78 -28.74
CA HIS A 329 17.66 -11.36 -28.79
C HIS A 329 18.62 -10.64 -27.86
N SER A 330 18.68 -9.30 -27.91
CA SER A 330 19.54 -8.48 -27.04
C SER A 330 19.21 -8.65 -25.56
N GLU A 331 17.93 -8.66 -25.20
CA GLU A 331 17.48 -8.89 -23.83
C GLU A 331 17.85 -10.30 -23.33
N THR A 332 17.64 -11.32 -24.17
CA THR A 332 17.95 -12.71 -23.81
C THR A 332 19.47 -12.92 -23.70
N LEU A 333 20.27 -12.27 -24.55
CA LEU A 333 21.72 -12.30 -24.48
C LEU A 333 22.26 -11.66 -23.20
N ALA A 334 21.68 -10.53 -22.80
CA ALA A 334 22.03 -9.87 -21.54
C ALA A 334 21.67 -10.74 -20.31
N LEU A 335 20.54 -11.45 -20.34
CA LEU A 335 20.14 -12.40 -19.29
C LEU A 335 21.08 -13.62 -19.24
N LYS A 336 21.50 -14.13 -20.40
CA LYS A 336 22.51 -15.20 -20.48
C LYS A 336 23.82 -14.78 -19.84
N GLN A 337 24.36 -13.61 -20.20
CA GLN A 337 25.60 -13.08 -19.62
C GLN A 337 25.49 -12.88 -18.10
N LYS A 338 24.36 -12.40 -17.59
CA LYS A 338 24.11 -12.28 -16.14
C LYS A 338 24.11 -13.65 -15.46
N ALA A 339 23.48 -14.66 -16.06
CA ALA A 339 23.43 -16.00 -15.50
C ALA A 339 24.84 -16.65 -15.49
N GLU A 340 25.64 -16.45 -16.54
CA GLU A 340 27.04 -16.90 -16.62
C GLU A 340 27.91 -16.25 -15.55
N ALA A 341 27.81 -14.93 -15.39
CA ALA A 341 28.55 -14.20 -14.36
C ALA A 341 28.15 -14.65 -12.94
N ALA A 342 26.84 -14.81 -12.67
CA ALA A 342 26.36 -15.31 -11.40
C ALA A 342 26.84 -16.73 -11.11
N LEU A 343 26.86 -17.63 -12.11
CA LEU A 343 27.36 -18.99 -11.97
C LEU A 343 28.88 -19.03 -11.66
N ALA A 344 29.62 -18.12 -12.29
CA ALA A 344 31.08 -18.00 -12.06
C ALA A 344 31.41 -17.40 -10.68
N ALA A 345 30.53 -16.57 -10.14
CA ALA A 345 30.68 -15.97 -8.82
C ALA A 345 30.35 -16.93 -7.65
N LEU A 346 29.65 -18.04 -7.92
CA LEU A 346 29.35 -19.02 -6.86
C LEU A 346 30.61 -19.74 -6.39
N PRO A 347 30.76 -20.03 -5.07
CA PRO A 347 31.83 -20.82 -4.54
C PRO A 347 32.00 -22.14 -5.30
N LYS A 348 33.22 -22.51 -5.57
CA LYS A 348 33.52 -23.84 -6.19
C LYS A 348 33.05 -24.93 -5.23
N PRO A 349 32.52 -26.04 -5.75
CA PRO A 349 32.08 -27.17 -4.93
C PRO A 349 33.21 -27.79 -4.11
#